data_378198ccc2ff9dc85eec7743dd27178b
#
_entry.id   378198ccc2ff9dc85eec7743dd27178b
#
_cell.length_a   1.000
_cell.length_b   1.000
_cell.length_c   1.000
_cell.angle_alpha   90.00
_cell.angle_beta   90.00
_cell.angle_gamma   90.00
#
_symmetry.space_group_name_H-M   'P 1'
#
loop_
_entity.id
_entity.type
_entity.pdbx_description
1 polymer ?
#
loop_
_entity_poly.entity_id
_entity_poly.type
_entity_poly.pdbx_seq_one_letter_code
_entity_poly.pdbx_strand_id
1 'polypeptide(L)'
;MKRGALLVALIAVGALSIGIAGFQAPAAGRQGGQGRGEGRGRGPQGPNVAEIEKVRDNLYMITGGGGNTAAFVTDAGVVLVDTKLANWGQAILDKVKTVTNKPVTTIINTHTHGDHNGSNEFFGTTVEIVAHENTKANMEKMDAFKGDKSVFLPKKTYKDKLTLGKGKEEIDLYYFGPAHTNGDAWVVFKDLRVMHSGDAFAGKTTPIIDGNNGGSAINYGKTLAKA
;
A
#
# COMPACT_ATOMS: atom_id res chain seq x y z
N MET A 1 20.77 -51.99 -26.77
CA MET A 1 19.38 -52.44 -26.62
C MET A 1 18.83 -51.94 -25.30
N LYS A 2 18.07 -50.88 -25.24
CA LYS A 2 17.20 -50.50 -24.10
C LYS A 2 16.00 -49.77 -24.66
N ARG A 3 14.83 -50.34 -24.48
CA ARG A 3 13.53 -49.91 -25.01
C ARG A 3 13.00 -48.75 -24.16
N GLY A 4 12.71 -47.60 -24.78
CA GLY A 4 11.96 -46.50 -24.16
C GLY A 4 10.47 -46.78 -24.26
N ALA A 5 9.76 -46.71 -23.17
CA ALA A 5 8.30 -46.77 -23.12
C ALA A 5 7.71 -45.36 -23.29
N LEU A 6 6.86 -45.21 -24.31
CA LEU A 6 6.11 -44.00 -24.60
C LEU A 6 4.81 -44.06 -23.80
N LEU A 7 4.60 -43.13 -22.87
CA LEU A 7 3.34 -43.01 -22.14
C LEU A 7 2.44 -42.01 -22.86
N VAL A 8 1.34 -42.49 -23.44
CA VAL A 8 0.28 -41.67 -24.06
C VAL A 8 -0.79 -41.43 -23.01
N ALA A 9 -0.96 -40.17 -22.58
CA ALA A 9 -2.07 -39.76 -21.72
C ALA A 9 -3.26 -39.30 -22.58
N LEU A 10 -4.33 -40.03 -22.52
CA LEU A 10 -5.63 -39.66 -23.10
C LEU A 10 -6.35 -38.70 -22.17
N ILE A 11 -6.60 -37.48 -22.65
CA ILE A 11 -7.44 -36.49 -21.94
C ILE A 11 -8.85 -36.63 -22.54
N ALA A 12 -9.78 -37.12 -21.72
CA ALA A 12 -11.22 -37.14 -22.07
C ALA A 12 -11.84 -35.77 -21.79
N VAL A 13 -12.33 -35.11 -22.83
CA VAL A 13 -13.08 -33.86 -22.70
C VAL A 13 -14.56 -34.23 -22.54
N GLY A 14 -15.08 -34.06 -21.34
CA GLY A 14 -16.52 -34.15 -21.05
C GLY A 14 -17.20 -32.81 -21.27
N ALA A 15 -18.02 -32.69 -22.31
CA ALA A 15 -18.88 -31.52 -22.52
C ALA A 15 -20.15 -31.66 -21.66
N LEU A 16 -20.31 -30.76 -20.67
CA LEU A 16 -21.53 -30.64 -19.88
C LEU A 16 -22.35 -29.47 -20.43
N SER A 17 -23.42 -29.78 -21.13
CA SER A 17 -24.38 -28.79 -21.65
C SER A 17 -25.35 -28.39 -20.55
N ILE A 18 -25.31 -27.17 -20.07
CA ILE A 18 -26.31 -26.59 -19.16
C ILE A 18 -27.22 -25.68 -19.98
N GLY A 19 -28.49 -26.06 -20.06
CA GLY A 19 -29.53 -25.29 -20.71
C GLY A 19 -29.82 -23.98 -19.99
N ILE A 20 -29.81 -22.88 -20.74
CA ILE A 20 -30.20 -21.56 -20.26
C ILE A 20 -31.69 -21.39 -20.47
N ALA A 21 -32.49 -21.40 -19.40
CA ALA A 21 -33.87 -20.95 -19.44
C ALA A 21 -33.91 -19.43 -19.54
N GLY A 22 -34.47 -18.93 -20.62
CA GLY A 22 -34.60 -17.49 -20.86
C GLY A 22 -35.63 -16.86 -19.92
N PHE A 23 -35.22 -15.84 -19.21
CA PHE A 23 -36.11 -14.86 -18.57
C PHE A 23 -36.13 -13.59 -19.43
N GLN A 24 -37.25 -13.36 -20.09
CA GLN A 24 -37.55 -12.09 -20.76
C GLN A 24 -38.06 -11.10 -19.72
N ALA A 25 -37.35 -10.00 -19.53
CA ALA A 25 -37.83 -8.85 -18.76
C ALA A 25 -38.57 -7.87 -19.72
N PRO A 26 -39.66 -7.26 -19.26
CA PRO A 26 -40.41 -6.30 -20.07
C PRO A 26 -39.69 -4.96 -20.19
N ALA A 27 -39.75 -4.38 -21.38
CA ALA A 27 -39.27 -3.05 -21.68
C ALA A 27 -40.13 -2.00 -20.96
N ALA A 28 -39.49 -1.16 -20.12
CA ALA A 28 -40.09 0.03 -19.57
C ALA A 28 -39.31 1.27 -20.01
N GLY A 29 -40.09 2.28 -20.40
CA GLY A 29 -39.72 3.45 -21.17
C GLY A 29 -38.68 4.39 -20.53
N ARG A 30 -37.96 5.08 -21.39
CA ARG A 30 -37.15 6.27 -21.11
C ARG A 30 -38.03 7.39 -20.56
N GLN A 31 -37.75 7.84 -19.39
CA GLN A 31 -37.98 9.24 -18.98
C GLN A 31 -36.71 9.79 -18.33
N GLY A 32 -36.22 10.89 -18.90
CA GLY A 32 -35.10 11.63 -18.40
C GLY A 32 -35.45 12.30 -17.07
N GLY A 33 -34.61 12.13 -16.10
CA GLY A 33 -34.64 12.83 -14.83
C GLY A 33 -33.21 13.05 -14.36
N GLN A 34 -32.72 14.28 -14.48
CA GLN A 34 -31.51 14.72 -13.77
C GLN A 34 -31.78 14.63 -12.27
N GLY A 35 -31.35 13.54 -11.64
CA GLY A 35 -31.32 13.38 -10.19
C GLY A 35 -29.93 13.73 -9.68
N ARG A 36 -29.79 14.91 -9.06
CA ARG A 36 -28.70 15.21 -8.14
C ARG A 36 -28.61 14.06 -7.14
N GLY A 37 -27.52 13.31 -7.18
CA GLY A 37 -27.18 12.32 -6.16
C GLY A 37 -26.85 13.04 -4.87
N GLU A 38 -27.86 13.24 -4.03
CA GLU A 38 -27.64 13.57 -2.63
C GLU A 38 -26.88 12.41 -2.00
N GLY A 39 -25.68 12.70 -1.50
CA GLY A 39 -24.85 11.75 -0.81
C GLY A 39 -25.65 11.13 0.35
N ARG A 40 -25.90 9.83 0.28
CA ARG A 40 -26.38 9.08 1.45
C ARG A 40 -25.37 9.31 2.57
N GLY A 41 -25.78 10.14 3.54
CA GLY A 41 -25.00 10.37 4.74
C GLY A 41 -24.61 9.02 5.35
N ARG A 42 -23.31 8.74 5.37
CA ARG A 42 -22.80 7.65 6.19
C ARG A 42 -23.21 7.99 7.64
N GLY A 43 -24.01 7.14 8.26
CA GLY A 43 -24.27 7.23 9.70
C GLY A 43 -22.95 7.30 10.47
N PRO A 44 -22.96 7.66 11.77
CA PRO A 44 -21.75 7.78 12.55
C PRO A 44 -20.94 6.48 12.43
N GLN A 45 -19.79 6.58 11.77
CA GLN A 45 -18.86 5.46 11.71
C GLN A 45 -18.35 5.21 13.13
N GLY A 46 -18.43 3.97 13.58
CA GLY A 46 -17.80 3.57 14.83
C GLY A 46 -16.29 3.89 14.80
N PRO A 47 -15.60 3.83 15.95
CA PRO A 47 -14.18 4.12 16.01
C PRO A 47 -13.41 3.22 15.05
N ASN A 48 -12.38 3.77 14.41
CA ASN A 48 -11.48 3.01 13.55
C ASN A 48 -10.77 1.94 14.39
N VAL A 49 -10.94 0.68 14.03
CA VAL A 49 -10.33 -0.45 14.74
C VAL A 49 -9.11 -0.92 13.95
N ALA A 50 -7.94 -0.75 14.54
CA ALA A 50 -6.69 -1.31 14.03
C ALA A 50 -6.31 -2.55 14.86
N GLU A 51 -5.56 -3.46 14.24
CA GLU A 51 -4.93 -4.58 14.94
C GLU A 51 -3.42 -4.48 14.78
N ILE A 52 -2.67 -4.96 15.78
CA ILE A 52 -1.20 -4.97 15.74
C ILE A 52 -0.70 -6.39 15.99
N GLU A 53 0.24 -6.83 15.15
CA GLU A 53 0.93 -8.09 15.33
C GLU A 53 2.45 -7.89 15.27
N LYS A 54 3.19 -8.71 16.00
CA LYS A 54 4.64 -8.70 15.97
C LYS A 54 5.12 -9.51 14.75
N VAL A 55 5.84 -8.83 13.85
CA VAL A 55 6.47 -9.48 12.68
C VAL A 55 7.80 -10.11 13.09
N ARG A 56 8.66 -9.33 13.73
CA ARG A 56 9.98 -9.77 14.22
C ARG A 56 10.57 -8.75 15.20
N ASP A 57 11.18 -9.21 16.26
CA ASP A 57 11.86 -8.37 17.28
C ASP A 57 11.10 -7.08 17.63
N ASN A 58 11.58 -5.93 17.15
CA ASN A 58 11.04 -4.61 17.35
C ASN A 58 10.25 -4.08 16.13
N LEU A 59 9.87 -4.95 15.20
CA LEU A 59 9.06 -4.67 14.02
C LEU A 59 7.66 -5.26 14.16
N TYR A 60 6.65 -4.42 13.96
CA TYR A 60 5.24 -4.76 14.08
C TYR A 60 4.50 -4.37 12.81
N MET A 61 3.41 -5.08 12.50
CA MET A 61 2.46 -4.73 11.45
C MET A 61 1.12 -4.32 12.06
N ILE A 62 0.59 -3.19 11.61
CA ILE A 62 -0.71 -2.66 12.01
C ILE A 62 -1.64 -2.77 10.80
N THR A 63 -2.70 -3.57 10.93
CA THR A 63 -3.73 -3.77 9.91
C THR A 63 -4.96 -2.90 10.18
N GLY A 64 -5.94 -2.90 9.25
CA GLY A 64 -7.15 -2.07 9.30
C GLY A 64 -7.10 -0.96 8.25
N GLY A 65 -8.15 -0.24 8.01
CA GLY A 65 -8.41 0.91 7.13
C GLY A 65 -7.39 1.36 6.11
N GLY A 66 -7.33 0.73 4.96
CA GLY A 66 -6.38 0.98 3.89
C GLY A 66 -5.17 0.05 3.94
N GLY A 67 -4.03 0.51 3.46
CA GLY A 67 -2.80 -0.26 3.43
C GLY A 67 -2.28 -0.64 4.83
N ASN A 68 -1.41 -1.64 4.90
CA ASN A 68 -0.76 -2.01 6.14
C ASN A 68 0.28 -0.97 6.55
N THR A 69 0.39 -0.72 7.86
CA THR A 69 1.44 0.13 8.43
C THR A 69 2.47 -0.74 9.13
N ALA A 70 3.76 -0.60 8.79
CA ALA A 70 4.79 -1.16 9.66
C ALA A 70 5.20 -0.15 10.72
N ALA A 71 5.40 -0.62 11.97
CA ALA A 71 5.94 0.18 13.07
C ALA A 71 7.26 -0.44 13.54
N PHE A 72 8.36 0.25 13.29
CA PHE A 72 9.69 -0.17 13.68
C PHE A 72 10.16 0.67 14.87
N VAL A 73 10.33 0.01 16.01
CA VAL A 73 10.76 0.67 17.26
C VAL A 73 12.28 0.73 17.30
N THR A 74 12.83 1.94 17.30
CA THR A 74 14.27 2.20 17.34
C THR A 74 14.65 2.88 18.65
N ASP A 75 15.95 3.09 18.90
CA ASP A 75 16.41 3.85 20.07
C ASP A 75 15.96 5.31 20.04
N ALA A 76 15.90 5.91 18.84
CA ALA A 76 15.52 7.30 18.64
C ALA A 76 14.00 7.55 18.66
N GLY A 77 13.19 6.51 18.46
CA GLY A 77 11.74 6.63 18.33
C GLY A 77 11.14 5.55 17.44
N VAL A 78 9.97 5.80 16.92
CA VAL A 78 9.26 4.87 16.03
C VAL A 78 9.31 5.38 14.58
N VAL A 79 9.73 4.51 13.68
CA VAL A 79 9.61 4.70 12.24
C VAL A 79 8.35 3.99 11.76
N LEU A 80 7.43 4.74 11.16
CA LEU A 80 6.25 4.17 10.50
C LEU A 80 6.52 4.02 9.00
N VAL A 81 6.08 2.91 8.42
CA VAL A 81 5.95 2.76 6.97
C VAL A 81 4.46 2.78 6.66
N ASP A 82 4.03 3.84 5.96
CA ASP A 82 2.65 4.19 5.65
C ASP A 82 1.77 4.55 6.86
N THR A 83 0.68 5.30 6.60
CA THR A 83 -0.18 5.87 7.64
C THR A 83 -1.68 5.65 7.37
N LYS A 84 -2.02 4.68 6.52
CA LYS A 84 -3.41 4.30 6.20
C LYS A 84 -4.24 5.42 5.56
N LEU A 85 -5.57 5.23 5.53
CA LEU A 85 -6.54 6.23 5.14
C LEU A 85 -6.51 7.45 6.07
N ALA A 86 -7.09 8.56 5.63
CA ALA A 86 -7.32 9.73 6.47
C ALA A 86 -8.11 9.35 7.74
N ASN A 87 -7.82 10.03 8.86
CA ASN A 87 -8.42 9.81 10.18
C ASN A 87 -8.05 8.48 10.87
N TRP A 88 -7.04 7.75 10.40
CA TRP A 88 -6.55 6.53 11.06
C TRP A 88 -5.35 6.77 11.98
N GLY A 89 -4.81 7.98 12.01
CA GLY A 89 -3.62 8.30 12.81
C GLY A 89 -3.75 7.98 14.29
N GLN A 90 -4.91 8.27 14.91
CA GLN A 90 -5.15 7.93 16.32
C GLN A 90 -5.13 6.41 16.55
N ALA A 91 -5.81 5.64 15.68
CA ALA A 91 -5.84 4.19 15.79
C ALA A 91 -4.43 3.56 15.62
N ILE A 92 -3.61 4.11 14.71
CA ILE A 92 -2.20 3.70 14.57
C ILE A 92 -1.43 4.02 15.86
N LEU A 93 -1.54 5.25 16.38
CA LEU A 93 -0.81 5.67 17.58
C LEU A 93 -1.20 4.84 18.81
N ASP A 94 -2.48 4.53 18.97
CA ASP A 94 -2.97 3.70 20.08
C ASP A 94 -2.34 2.30 20.03
N LYS A 95 -2.20 1.71 18.84
CA LYS A 95 -1.52 0.40 18.69
C LYS A 95 -0.02 0.52 18.93
N VAL A 96 0.65 1.56 18.44
CA VAL A 96 2.07 1.81 18.74
C VAL A 96 2.29 1.89 20.25
N LYS A 97 1.41 2.59 20.99
CA LYS A 97 1.50 2.74 22.45
C LYS A 97 1.35 1.43 23.22
N THR A 98 0.78 0.38 22.62
CA THR A 98 0.72 -0.95 23.29
C THR A 98 2.07 -1.65 23.30
N VAL A 99 3.02 -1.24 22.48
CA VAL A 99 4.34 -1.88 22.33
C VAL A 99 5.51 -0.98 22.74
N THR A 100 5.31 0.35 22.76
CA THR A 100 6.35 1.31 23.18
C THR A 100 5.74 2.66 23.58
N ASN A 101 6.44 3.40 24.45
CA ASN A 101 6.13 4.80 24.78
C ASN A 101 6.96 5.81 23.97
N LYS A 102 7.81 5.35 23.06
CA LYS A 102 8.65 6.22 22.23
C LYS A 102 7.79 6.99 21.22
N PRO A 103 8.14 8.26 20.90
CA PRO A 103 7.42 9.05 19.91
C PRO A 103 7.63 8.51 18.48
N VAL A 104 6.67 8.77 17.60
CA VAL A 104 6.88 8.62 16.15
C VAL A 104 7.80 9.76 15.69
N THR A 105 8.90 9.42 15.04
CA THR A 105 9.91 10.37 14.57
C THR A 105 10.00 10.45 13.05
N THR A 106 9.65 9.37 12.37
CA THR A 106 9.78 9.26 10.91
C THR A 106 8.62 8.50 10.32
N ILE A 107 8.14 8.98 9.18
CA ILE A 107 7.18 8.28 8.31
C ILE A 107 7.86 8.04 6.96
N ILE A 108 7.77 6.82 6.46
CA ILE A 108 8.17 6.44 5.11
C ILE A 108 6.89 6.16 4.33
N ASN A 109 6.58 6.93 3.29
CA ASN A 109 5.48 6.60 2.40
C ASN A 109 5.99 5.71 1.27
N THR A 110 5.38 4.53 1.12
CA THR A 110 5.76 3.58 0.07
C THR A 110 5.39 4.09 -1.31
N HIS A 111 4.22 4.71 -1.45
CA HIS A 111 3.74 5.28 -2.71
C HIS A 111 2.67 6.36 -2.47
N THR A 112 2.06 6.86 -3.54
CA THR A 112 1.25 8.08 -3.52
C THR A 112 -0.20 7.90 -3.05
N HIS A 113 -0.74 6.68 -2.90
CA HIS A 113 -2.16 6.49 -2.64
C HIS A 113 -2.60 6.92 -1.23
N GLY A 114 -3.83 7.46 -1.15
CA GLY A 114 -4.37 8.04 0.07
C GLY A 114 -4.62 7.06 1.21
N ASP A 115 -4.69 5.77 0.93
CA ASP A 115 -4.77 4.70 1.94
C ASP A 115 -3.39 4.26 2.48
N HIS A 116 -2.32 4.93 2.05
CA HIS A 116 -0.95 4.77 2.54
C HIS A 116 -0.39 6.05 3.17
N ASN A 117 -0.92 7.22 2.82
CA ASN A 117 -0.41 8.51 3.31
C ASN A 117 -1.49 9.41 3.94
N GLY A 118 -2.73 8.95 3.99
CA GLY A 118 -3.88 9.77 4.37
C GLY A 118 -3.86 10.29 5.80
N SER A 119 -3.14 9.66 6.71
CA SER A 119 -2.99 10.13 8.09
C SER A 119 -1.65 10.78 8.40
N ASN A 120 -0.85 11.17 7.39
CA ASN A 120 0.42 11.88 7.63
C ASN A 120 0.24 13.12 8.53
N GLU A 121 -0.80 13.93 8.28
CA GLU A 121 -1.07 15.17 9.03
C GLU A 121 -1.30 14.93 10.53
N PHE A 122 -1.82 13.78 10.93
CA PHE A 122 -2.07 13.45 12.33
C PHE A 122 -0.79 13.47 13.19
N PHE A 123 0.33 13.09 12.61
CA PHE A 123 1.60 12.99 13.33
C PHE A 123 2.34 14.33 13.46
N GLY A 124 1.81 15.39 12.84
CA GLY A 124 2.35 16.75 12.97
C GLY A 124 3.56 17.04 12.08
N THR A 125 4.02 18.29 12.14
CA THR A 125 5.05 18.82 11.24
C THR A 125 6.48 18.52 11.69
N THR A 126 6.68 18.02 12.92
CA THR A 126 7.99 17.67 13.49
C THR A 126 8.44 16.26 13.07
N VAL A 127 7.53 15.43 12.59
CA VAL A 127 7.85 14.10 12.07
C VAL A 127 8.45 14.22 10.67
N GLU A 128 9.63 13.59 10.46
CA GLU A 128 10.26 13.58 9.13
C GLU A 128 9.49 12.63 8.21
N ILE A 129 8.99 13.14 7.07
CA ILE A 129 8.33 12.31 6.05
C ILE A 129 9.31 12.08 4.90
N VAL A 130 9.52 10.80 4.57
CA VAL A 130 10.46 10.32 3.55
C VAL A 130 9.70 9.56 2.48
N ALA A 131 10.02 9.80 1.20
CA ALA A 131 9.47 9.03 0.08
C ALA A 131 10.40 9.07 -1.14
N HIS A 132 10.11 8.24 -2.14
CA HIS A 132 10.73 8.37 -3.45
C HIS A 132 10.32 9.71 -4.10
N GLU A 133 11.19 10.31 -4.93
CA GLU A 133 10.93 11.62 -5.57
C GLU A 133 9.65 11.62 -6.42
N ASN A 134 9.36 10.53 -7.14
CA ASN A 134 8.13 10.42 -7.93
C ASN A 134 6.88 10.29 -7.05
N THR A 135 6.97 9.62 -5.91
CA THR A 135 5.88 9.57 -4.92
C THR A 135 5.54 10.96 -4.45
N LYS A 136 6.54 11.77 -4.06
CA LYS A 136 6.31 13.17 -3.71
C LYS A 136 5.67 13.95 -4.84
N ALA A 137 6.20 13.85 -6.07
CA ALA A 137 5.67 14.55 -7.25
C ALA A 137 4.21 14.17 -7.58
N ASN A 138 3.81 12.94 -7.30
CA ASN A 138 2.41 12.51 -7.43
C ASN A 138 1.56 13.03 -6.27
N MET A 139 2.05 13.00 -5.01
CA MET A 139 1.34 13.56 -3.85
C MET A 139 1.09 15.06 -4.00
N GLU A 140 2.00 15.83 -4.59
CA GLU A 140 1.84 17.27 -4.88
C GLU A 140 0.64 17.59 -5.78
N LYS A 141 0.14 16.62 -6.54
CA LYS A 141 -1.06 16.75 -7.39
C LYS A 141 -2.36 16.50 -6.62
N MET A 142 -2.29 15.83 -5.47
CA MET A 142 -3.45 15.43 -4.68
C MET A 142 -4.02 16.63 -3.90
N ASP A 143 -5.34 16.79 -3.89
CA ASP A 143 -6.00 17.88 -3.13
C ASP A 143 -5.73 17.77 -1.62
N ALA A 144 -5.52 16.57 -1.12
CA ALA A 144 -5.16 16.31 0.28
C ALA A 144 -3.87 16.99 0.75
N PHE A 145 -2.99 17.41 -0.19
CA PHE A 145 -1.72 18.08 0.10
C PHE A 145 -1.62 19.50 -0.48
N LYS A 146 -2.76 20.13 -0.79
CA LYS A 146 -2.80 21.52 -1.26
C LYS A 146 -2.83 22.53 -0.11
N GLY A 147 -2.43 23.78 -0.43
CA GLY A 147 -2.45 24.89 0.53
C GLY A 147 -1.63 24.57 1.78
N ASP A 148 -2.18 24.84 2.94
CA ASP A 148 -1.52 24.66 4.24
C ASP A 148 -1.15 23.20 4.53
N LYS A 149 -1.79 22.24 3.85
CA LYS A 149 -1.47 20.81 4.00
C LYS A 149 -0.21 20.37 3.25
N SER A 150 0.38 21.23 2.42
CA SER A 150 1.65 20.96 1.73
C SER A 150 2.82 20.73 2.68
N VAL A 151 2.73 21.17 3.93
CA VAL A 151 3.72 20.91 4.99
C VAL A 151 3.86 19.43 5.36
N PHE A 152 2.86 18.61 5.01
CA PHE A 152 2.83 17.15 5.23
C PHE A 152 3.30 16.34 4.01
N LEU A 153 3.76 17.01 2.96
CA LEU A 153 4.49 16.35 1.86
C LEU A 153 5.87 15.85 2.34
N PRO A 154 6.42 14.80 1.72
CA PRO A 154 7.77 14.34 2.01
C PRO A 154 8.79 15.46 1.86
N LYS A 155 9.52 15.76 2.94
CA LYS A 155 10.63 16.75 2.94
C LYS A 155 11.94 16.11 2.51
N LYS A 156 12.14 14.83 2.80
CA LYS A 156 13.30 14.05 2.41
C LYS A 156 12.92 13.08 1.31
N THR A 157 13.61 13.17 0.18
CA THR A 157 13.36 12.31 -0.97
C THR A 157 14.63 11.60 -1.41
N TYR A 158 14.48 10.54 -2.20
CA TYR A 158 15.57 9.81 -2.83
C TYR A 158 15.17 9.36 -4.24
N LYS A 159 16.17 9.00 -5.05
CA LYS A 159 15.98 8.57 -6.43
C LYS A 159 16.12 7.05 -6.59
N ASP A 160 17.26 6.51 -6.21
CA ASP A 160 17.56 5.08 -6.41
C ASP A 160 17.59 4.33 -5.09
N LYS A 161 18.30 4.87 -4.09
CA LYS A 161 18.47 4.29 -2.77
C LYS A 161 18.65 5.37 -1.71
N LEU A 162 18.14 5.09 -0.51
CA LEU A 162 18.41 5.85 0.70
C LEU A 162 18.55 4.89 1.87
N THR A 163 19.54 5.11 2.74
CA THR A 163 19.68 4.40 4.00
C THR A 163 19.32 5.32 5.16
N LEU A 164 18.47 4.86 6.07
CA LEU A 164 18.09 5.52 7.31
C LEU A 164 18.60 4.69 8.49
N GLY A 165 18.87 5.35 9.62
CA GLY A 165 19.37 4.67 10.81
C GLY A 165 20.81 4.18 10.67
N LYS A 166 21.23 3.30 11.57
CA LYS A 166 22.55 2.68 11.60
C LYS A 166 22.53 1.35 12.34
N GLY A 167 23.52 0.49 12.03
CA GLY A 167 23.68 -0.79 12.72
C GLY A 167 22.44 -1.68 12.58
N LYS A 168 21.93 -2.21 13.70
CA LYS A 168 20.73 -3.07 13.68
C LYS A 168 19.43 -2.35 13.34
N GLU A 169 19.43 -1.02 13.41
CA GLU A 169 18.27 -0.18 13.10
C GLU A 169 18.32 0.39 11.67
N GLU A 170 19.22 -0.12 10.84
CA GLU A 170 19.38 0.33 9.46
C GLU A 170 18.20 -0.13 8.59
N ILE A 171 17.59 0.85 7.91
CA ILE A 171 16.51 0.66 6.95
C ILE A 171 17.01 1.14 5.59
N ASP A 172 17.04 0.25 4.61
CA ASP A 172 17.30 0.60 3.23
C ASP A 172 16.00 0.80 2.46
N LEU A 173 15.89 1.93 1.78
CA LEU A 173 14.81 2.24 0.86
C LEU A 173 15.35 2.10 -0.55
N TYR A 174 14.75 1.23 -1.35
CA TYR A 174 15.13 1.02 -2.75
C TYR A 174 14.01 1.44 -3.69
N TYR A 175 14.41 1.88 -4.88
CA TYR A 175 13.54 2.00 -6.04
C TYR A 175 14.07 1.11 -7.17
N PHE A 176 13.30 0.12 -7.58
CA PHE A 176 13.70 -0.84 -8.62
C PHE A 176 13.07 -0.57 -9.99
N GLY A 177 12.21 0.44 -10.07
CA GLY A 177 11.49 0.84 -11.27
C GLY A 177 9.98 0.90 -11.06
N PRO A 178 9.21 1.35 -12.07
CA PRO A 178 7.76 1.46 -11.96
C PRO A 178 7.12 0.06 -11.88
N ALA A 179 6.15 -0.08 -10.97
CA ALA A 179 5.35 -1.28 -10.77
C ALA A 179 3.88 -0.90 -10.56
N HIS A 180 3.39 -0.82 -9.32
CA HIS A 180 2.07 -0.35 -8.96
C HIS A 180 1.89 1.13 -9.30
N THR A 181 2.89 1.96 -8.94
CA THR A 181 3.06 3.35 -9.37
C THR A 181 4.46 3.54 -9.97
N ASN A 182 4.87 4.79 -10.26
CA ASN A 182 6.23 5.10 -10.67
C ASN A 182 7.15 5.50 -9.52
N GLY A 183 6.69 5.39 -8.28
CA GLY A 183 7.43 5.80 -7.10
C GLY A 183 7.46 4.78 -5.97
N ASP A 184 7.17 3.51 -6.26
CA ASP A 184 7.05 2.45 -5.25
C ASP A 184 8.36 2.22 -4.51
N ALA A 185 8.34 2.44 -3.19
CA ALA A 185 9.47 2.18 -2.31
C ALA A 185 9.46 0.73 -1.81
N TRP A 186 10.63 0.10 -1.83
CA TRP A 186 10.90 -1.18 -1.22
C TRP A 186 11.70 -0.95 0.05
N VAL A 187 11.04 -1.13 1.19
CA VAL A 187 11.59 -0.78 2.52
C VAL A 187 12.16 -2.03 3.16
N VAL A 188 13.49 -2.11 3.31
CA VAL A 188 14.20 -3.29 3.81
C VAL A 188 14.75 -3.02 5.21
N PHE A 189 14.25 -3.75 6.19
CA PHE A 189 14.78 -3.82 7.55
C PHE A 189 15.91 -4.85 7.56
N LYS A 190 17.14 -4.39 7.36
CA LYS A 190 18.29 -5.25 7.01
C LYS A 190 18.58 -6.33 8.03
N ASP A 191 18.76 -5.96 9.29
CA ASP A 191 19.09 -6.90 10.37
C ASP A 191 17.98 -7.93 10.60
N LEU A 192 16.72 -7.50 10.42
CA LEU A 192 15.55 -8.36 10.57
C LEU A 192 15.29 -9.24 9.34
N ARG A 193 15.89 -8.94 8.18
CA ARG A 193 15.65 -9.63 6.91
C ARG A 193 14.16 -9.62 6.53
N VAL A 194 13.51 -8.48 6.72
CA VAL A 194 12.11 -8.24 6.39
C VAL A 194 12.02 -7.10 5.39
N MET A 195 11.13 -7.22 4.42
CA MET A 195 10.86 -6.20 3.42
C MET A 195 9.37 -5.83 3.44
N HIS A 196 9.07 -4.53 3.40
CA HIS A 196 7.74 -3.98 3.17
C HIS A 196 7.72 -3.38 1.77
N SER A 197 6.83 -3.87 0.93
CA SER A 197 6.77 -3.53 -0.50
C SER A 197 5.63 -2.59 -0.88
N GLY A 198 4.85 -2.11 0.11
CA GLY A 198 3.59 -1.42 -0.22
C GLY A 198 2.74 -2.28 -1.16
N ASP A 199 2.09 -1.63 -2.12
CA ASP A 199 1.23 -2.29 -3.10
C ASP A 199 1.99 -2.78 -4.34
N ALA A 200 3.30 -2.53 -4.42
CA ALA A 200 4.13 -3.11 -5.48
C ALA A 200 4.14 -4.66 -5.41
N PHE A 201 3.94 -5.24 -4.22
CA PHE A 201 3.72 -6.68 -4.03
C PHE A 201 2.80 -6.90 -2.83
N ALA A 202 1.49 -6.69 -3.02
CA ALA A 202 0.49 -6.81 -1.95
C ALA A 202 0.12 -8.27 -1.60
N GLY A 203 0.61 -9.25 -2.34
CA GLY A 203 0.34 -10.68 -2.11
C GLY A 203 0.27 -11.51 -3.39
N LYS A 204 -0.28 -12.72 -3.28
CA LYS A 204 -0.44 -13.66 -4.41
C LYS A 204 -1.72 -13.39 -5.22
N THR A 205 -2.03 -12.13 -5.45
CA THR A 205 -3.20 -11.68 -6.20
C THR A 205 -2.77 -10.99 -7.49
N THR A 206 -3.72 -10.72 -8.39
CA THR A 206 -3.44 -9.90 -9.57
C THR A 206 -2.99 -8.51 -9.12
N PRO A 207 -1.84 -8.01 -9.59
CA PRO A 207 -1.36 -6.70 -9.22
C PRO A 207 -2.28 -5.60 -9.76
N ILE A 208 -2.50 -4.57 -8.96
CA ILE A 208 -3.16 -3.34 -9.39
C ILE A 208 -2.08 -2.43 -9.98
N ILE A 209 -2.30 -1.93 -11.19
CA ILE A 209 -1.37 -1.02 -11.87
C ILE A 209 -2.06 0.33 -12.06
N ASP A 210 -1.56 1.35 -11.38
CA ASP A 210 -2.07 2.70 -11.50
C ASP A 210 -1.33 3.48 -12.58
N GLY A 211 -1.83 3.40 -13.81
CA GLY A 211 -1.27 4.13 -14.95
C GLY A 211 -1.30 5.65 -14.79
N ASN A 212 -2.25 6.20 -14.02
CA ASN A 212 -2.35 7.66 -13.80
C ASN A 212 -1.19 8.20 -12.96
N ASN A 213 -0.66 7.37 -12.06
CA ASN A 213 0.53 7.65 -11.27
C ASN A 213 1.77 6.92 -11.81
N GLY A 214 1.79 6.63 -13.11
CA GLY A 214 2.95 6.10 -13.82
C GLY A 214 3.30 4.64 -13.52
N GLY A 215 2.36 3.87 -12.97
CA GLY A 215 2.49 2.43 -12.83
C GLY A 215 2.61 1.73 -14.20
N SER A 216 3.26 0.57 -14.25
CA SER A 216 3.62 -0.06 -15.51
C SER A 216 3.53 -1.59 -15.48
N ALA A 217 2.52 -2.13 -16.12
CA ALA A 217 2.38 -3.58 -16.33
C ALA A 217 3.56 -4.17 -17.13
N ILE A 218 4.11 -3.41 -18.10
CA ILE A 218 5.25 -3.83 -18.92
C ILE A 218 6.53 -3.97 -18.09
N ASN A 219 6.74 -3.06 -17.11
CA ASN A 219 7.93 -3.06 -16.27
C ASN A 219 7.75 -3.87 -14.99
N TYR A 220 6.52 -4.22 -14.60
CA TYR A 220 6.19 -4.87 -13.34
C TYR A 220 7.08 -6.09 -13.06
N GLY A 221 7.13 -7.04 -13.99
CA GLY A 221 7.97 -8.24 -13.84
C GLY A 221 9.46 -7.95 -13.75
N LYS A 222 9.96 -6.92 -14.47
CA LYS A 222 11.36 -6.49 -14.40
C LYS A 222 11.70 -5.83 -13.06
N THR A 223 10.76 -5.07 -12.51
CA THR A 223 10.89 -4.44 -11.18
C THR A 223 10.93 -5.47 -10.09
N LEU A 224 10.02 -6.47 -10.12
CA LEU A 224 10.01 -7.58 -9.17
C LEU A 224 11.29 -8.43 -9.23
N ALA A 225 11.85 -8.63 -10.42
CA ALA A 225 13.08 -9.42 -10.58
C ALA A 225 14.33 -8.74 -9.99
N LYS A 226 14.27 -7.43 -9.72
CA LYS A 226 15.35 -6.68 -9.06
C LYS A 226 15.16 -6.63 -7.54
N ALA A 227 13.91 -6.76 -7.07
CA ALA A 227 13.56 -6.79 -5.65
C ALA A 227 13.84 -8.16 -5.03
#